data_4cb82f911e901f7b9f724a534c7a6e82
#
_entry.id   4cb82f911e901f7b9f724a534c7a6e82
#
_cell.length_a   1.000
_cell.length_b   1.000
_cell.length_c   1.000
_cell.angle_alpha   90.00
_cell.angle_beta   90.00
_cell.angle_gamma   90.00
#
_symmetry.space_group_name_H-M   'P 1'
#
loop_
_entity.id
_entity.type
_entity.pdbx_description
1 polymer ?
#
loop_
_entity_poly.entity_id
_entity_poly.type
_entity_poly.pdbx_seq_one_letter_code
_entity_poly.pdbx_strand_id
1 'polypeptide(L)'
;MTSQRGISGHRRLHACKKAGIETVPALIYAIDRDAAAIALVDSNLQREKILPSEKAFAYKLKRDALSHQGKTSHQVGEKLPTTAIIGKDGGDSMNQVLRYIRLTNLIPGILQKVDEGRIALTPAVELSYLTEWEQRDLLETMESEDCTPSLSQAIQMKALSQSGQLDMDTIFHIMTQPKANQQEKISFKVSELRDFFPRHYTAAQMMQEIKVALKERQQRLARQRNRDAR
;
A
#
# COMPACT_ATOMS: atom_id res chain seq x y z
N MET A 1 -20.47 -10.94 38.56
CA MET A 1 -20.93 -9.74 37.81
C MET A 1 -20.44 -9.84 36.38
N THR A 2 -21.31 -10.11 35.44
CA THR A 2 -20.99 -10.18 34.01
C THR A 2 -20.73 -8.75 33.52
N SER A 3 -19.49 -8.46 33.12
CA SER A 3 -19.12 -7.15 32.56
C SER A 3 -19.78 -6.97 31.19
N GLN A 4 -20.74 -6.06 31.08
CA GLN A 4 -21.35 -5.67 29.81
C GLN A 4 -20.40 -4.73 29.06
N ARG A 5 -20.06 -5.08 27.80
CA ARG A 5 -19.21 -4.26 26.92
C ARG A 5 -20.02 -3.84 25.69
N GLY A 6 -19.96 -2.55 25.35
CA GLY A 6 -20.58 -2.06 24.11
C GLY A 6 -19.81 -2.53 22.88
N ILE A 7 -20.50 -3.13 21.90
CA ILE A 7 -19.93 -3.58 20.63
C ILE A 7 -20.07 -2.49 19.57
N SER A 8 -21.21 -1.76 19.56
CA SER A 8 -21.47 -0.71 18.60
C SER A 8 -22.25 0.45 19.25
N GLY A 9 -22.31 1.60 18.58
CA GLY A 9 -23.10 2.75 19.08
C GLY A 9 -22.35 3.66 20.08
N HIS A 10 -21.03 3.55 20.24
CA HIS A 10 -20.24 4.35 21.18
C HIS A 10 -20.42 5.86 20.99
N ARG A 11 -20.50 6.36 19.74
CA ARG A 11 -20.73 7.78 19.45
C ARG A 11 -22.11 8.24 19.89
N ARG A 12 -23.16 7.41 19.70
CA ARG A 12 -24.53 7.69 20.15
C ARG A 12 -24.60 7.71 21.68
N LEU A 13 -23.99 6.72 22.32
CA LEU A 13 -23.91 6.66 23.79
C LEU A 13 -23.19 7.90 24.36
N HIS A 14 -22.09 8.32 23.73
CA HIS A 14 -21.37 9.53 24.14
C HIS A 14 -22.22 10.80 23.95
N ALA A 15 -22.93 10.92 22.84
CA ALA A 15 -23.84 12.04 22.58
C ALA A 15 -24.99 12.08 23.61
N CYS A 16 -25.59 10.94 23.92
CA CYS A 16 -26.63 10.84 24.96
C CYS A 16 -26.13 11.25 26.33
N LYS A 17 -24.93 10.82 26.72
CA LYS A 17 -24.29 11.26 27.97
C LYS A 17 -24.08 12.78 28.01
N LYS A 18 -23.61 13.38 26.91
CA LYS A 18 -23.46 14.85 26.82
C LYS A 18 -24.79 15.60 26.87
N ALA A 19 -25.85 14.99 26.35
CA ALA A 19 -27.22 15.56 26.37
C ALA A 19 -27.96 15.33 27.70
N GLY A 20 -27.32 14.70 28.69
CA GLY A 20 -27.97 14.41 29.99
C GLY A 20 -29.03 13.32 29.94
N ILE A 21 -29.05 12.47 28.92
CA ILE A 21 -30.00 11.38 28.78
C ILE A 21 -29.54 10.22 29.65
N GLU A 22 -30.30 9.89 30.67
CA GLU A 22 -29.93 8.87 31.68
C GLU A 22 -30.01 7.44 31.14
N THR A 23 -30.96 7.16 30.24
CA THR A 23 -31.18 5.80 29.70
C THR A 23 -31.19 5.81 28.18
N VAL A 24 -30.58 4.80 27.58
CA VAL A 24 -30.57 4.60 26.12
C VAL A 24 -31.07 3.19 25.81
N PRO A 25 -31.91 2.97 24.77
CA PRO A 25 -32.30 1.64 24.35
C PRO A 25 -31.05 0.90 23.80
N ALA A 26 -30.83 -0.33 24.29
CA ALA A 26 -29.74 -1.18 23.89
C ALA A 26 -30.19 -2.63 23.68
N LEU A 27 -29.66 -3.31 22.68
CA LEU A 27 -29.83 -4.74 22.49
C LEU A 27 -28.68 -5.46 23.22
N ILE A 28 -29.04 -6.43 24.05
CA ILE A 28 -28.09 -7.21 24.84
C ILE A 28 -28.04 -8.62 24.27
N TYR A 29 -26.83 -9.07 23.92
CA TYR A 29 -26.57 -10.40 23.40
C TYR A 29 -25.63 -11.17 24.31
N ALA A 30 -25.92 -12.44 24.55
CA ALA A 30 -25.03 -13.39 25.24
C ALA A 30 -24.13 -14.03 24.19
N ILE A 31 -22.97 -13.41 23.91
CA ILE A 31 -22.01 -13.88 22.91
C ILE A 31 -20.61 -13.96 23.56
N ASP A 32 -19.78 -14.87 23.04
CA ASP A 32 -18.40 -15.00 23.47
C ASP A 32 -17.51 -13.84 22.97
N ARG A 33 -16.25 -13.82 23.39
CA ARG A 33 -15.30 -12.75 23.06
C ARG A 33 -15.01 -12.68 21.56
N ASP A 34 -14.91 -13.81 20.88
CA ASP A 34 -14.55 -13.88 19.46
C ASP A 34 -15.76 -13.45 18.60
N ALA A 35 -16.97 -13.89 18.94
CA ALA A 35 -18.18 -13.41 18.27
C ALA A 35 -18.40 -11.89 18.50
N ALA A 36 -18.10 -11.38 19.68
CA ALA A 36 -18.14 -9.95 19.97
C ALA A 36 -17.11 -9.16 19.13
N ALA A 37 -15.90 -9.68 18.95
CA ALA A 37 -14.87 -9.08 18.11
C ALA A 37 -15.29 -9.04 16.63
N ILE A 38 -15.87 -10.13 16.12
CA ILE A 38 -16.40 -10.20 14.74
C ILE A 38 -17.51 -9.17 14.55
N ALA A 39 -18.50 -9.11 15.44
CA ALA A 39 -19.60 -8.16 15.36
C ALA A 39 -19.11 -6.70 15.42
N LEU A 40 -18.11 -6.41 16.26
CA LEU A 40 -17.46 -5.09 16.32
C LEU A 40 -16.82 -4.72 14.98
N VAL A 41 -16.05 -5.62 14.39
CA VAL A 41 -15.39 -5.40 13.11
C VAL A 41 -16.42 -5.17 12.01
N ASP A 42 -17.44 -6.01 11.90
CA ASP A 42 -18.46 -5.90 10.87
C ASP A 42 -19.22 -4.56 10.96
N SER A 43 -19.55 -4.11 12.18
CA SER A 43 -20.18 -2.81 12.38
C SER A 43 -19.29 -1.62 11.98
N ASN A 44 -17.98 -1.78 12.05
CA ASN A 44 -17.01 -0.75 11.66
C ASN A 44 -16.70 -0.76 10.16
N LEU A 45 -16.63 -1.94 9.53
CA LEU A 45 -16.39 -2.09 8.09
C LEU A 45 -17.52 -1.54 7.21
N GLN A 46 -18.72 -1.32 7.78
CA GLN A 46 -19.85 -0.71 7.06
C GLN A 46 -19.80 0.82 7.00
N ARG A 47 -18.75 1.46 7.51
CA ARG A 47 -18.60 2.91 7.43
C ARG A 47 -18.16 3.34 6.03
N GLU A 48 -18.67 4.47 5.56
CA GLU A 48 -18.32 5.01 4.23
C GLU A 48 -16.83 5.35 4.04
N LYS A 49 -16.16 5.76 5.12
CA LYS A 49 -14.73 6.09 5.13
C LYS A 49 -14.04 5.38 6.27
N ILE A 50 -13.14 4.49 5.94
CA ILE A 50 -12.30 3.72 6.87
C ILE A 50 -10.85 3.97 6.48
N LEU A 51 -10.01 4.32 7.46
CA LEU A 51 -8.58 4.48 7.23
C LEU A 51 -7.92 3.12 6.90
N PRO A 52 -6.86 3.11 6.08
CA PRO A 52 -6.11 1.89 5.79
C PRO A 52 -5.65 1.15 7.05
N SER A 53 -5.18 1.86 8.06
CA SER A 53 -4.79 1.30 9.35
C SER A 53 -5.98 0.66 10.09
N GLU A 54 -7.11 1.35 10.18
CA GLU A 54 -8.32 0.82 10.82
C GLU A 54 -8.76 -0.49 10.14
N LYS A 55 -8.76 -0.51 8.80
CA LYS A 55 -9.11 -1.68 8.00
C LYS A 55 -8.13 -2.82 8.22
N ALA A 56 -6.83 -2.53 8.32
CA ALA A 56 -5.77 -3.49 8.59
C ALA A 56 -5.96 -4.21 9.94
N PHE A 57 -6.14 -3.43 11.01
CA PHE A 57 -6.36 -3.98 12.35
C PHE A 57 -7.71 -4.68 12.48
N ALA A 58 -8.77 -4.17 11.83
CA ALA A 58 -10.09 -4.81 11.79
C ALA A 58 -10.01 -6.20 11.15
N TYR A 59 -9.36 -6.32 9.98
CA TYR A 59 -9.18 -7.60 9.32
C TYR A 59 -8.30 -8.57 10.11
N LYS A 60 -7.24 -8.07 10.74
CA LYS A 60 -6.39 -8.90 11.63
C LYS A 60 -7.21 -9.45 12.78
N LEU A 61 -7.96 -8.59 13.49
CA LEU A 61 -8.80 -9.00 14.62
C LEU A 61 -9.84 -10.04 14.21
N LYS A 62 -10.53 -9.82 13.07
CA LYS A 62 -11.52 -10.76 12.55
C LYS A 62 -10.90 -12.10 12.16
N ARG A 63 -9.73 -12.09 11.50
CA ARG A 63 -8.99 -13.30 11.15
C ARG A 63 -8.62 -14.10 12.39
N ASP A 64 -8.08 -13.43 13.42
CA ASP A 64 -7.63 -14.07 14.64
C ASP A 64 -8.84 -14.67 15.41
N ALA A 65 -9.96 -13.95 15.51
CA ALA A 65 -11.20 -14.46 16.11
C ALA A 65 -11.75 -15.71 15.38
N LEU A 66 -11.84 -15.66 14.05
CA LEU A 66 -12.29 -16.78 13.23
C LEU A 66 -11.34 -18.00 13.32
N SER A 67 -10.03 -17.77 13.45
CA SER A 67 -9.05 -18.86 13.60
C SER A 67 -9.19 -19.58 14.94
N HIS A 68 -9.59 -18.89 16.01
CA HIS A 68 -9.88 -19.47 17.31
C HIS A 68 -11.14 -20.34 17.26
N GLN A 69 -12.20 -19.87 16.60
CA GLN A 69 -13.46 -20.64 16.44
C GLN A 69 -13.26 -21.90 15.59
N GLY A 70 -12.41 -21.87 14.55
CA GLY A 70 -12.11 -23.02 13.70
C GLY A 70 -11.40 -24.19 14.42
N LYS A 71 -10.79 -23.95 15.57
CA LYS A 71 -10.19 -25.00 16.41
C LYS A 71 -11.24 -25.80 17.21
N THR A 72 -12.43 -25.24 17.37
CA THR A 72 -13.54 -25.83 18.17
C THR A 72 -14.66 -26.44 17.34
N SER A 73 -14.74 -26.18 16.04
CA SER A 73 -15.82 -26.62 15.16
C SER A 73 -15.33 -27.63 14.12
N HIS A 74 -15.49 -28.94 14.43
CA HIS A 74 -15.41 -30.05 13.46
C HIS A 74 -16.74 -30.16 12.70
N GLN A 75 -17.13 -29.19 11.89
CA GLN A 75 -18.22 -29.40 10.93
C GLN A 75 -17.67 -29.51 9.51
N VAL A 76 -18.02 -30.62 8.88
CA VAL A 76 -17.71 -31.04 7.52
C VAL A 76 -18.41 -30.09 6.55
N GLY A 77 -17.65 -29.32 5.79
CA GLY A 77 -18.09 -28.48 4.69
C GLY A 77 -16.89 -27.78 4.06
N GLU A 78 -16.92 -27.52 2.78
CA GLU A 78 -15.83 -26.90 2.02
C GLU A 78 -15.16 -25.77 2.81
N LYS A 79 -13.89 -25.98 3.17
CA LYS A 79 -13.07 -25.02 3.91
C LYS A 79 -12.66 -23.87 3.00
N LEU A 80 -13.51 -22.87 2.85
CA LEU A 80 -13.06 -21.58 2.34
C LEU A 80 -11.99 -21.01 3.29
N PRO A 81 -10.85 -20.50 2.78
CA PRO A 81 -9.86 -19.83 3.62
C PRO A 81 -10.52 -18.70 4.41
N THR A 82 -10.20 -18.57 5.69
CA THR A 82 -10.76 -17.52 6.58
C THR A 82 -10.69 -16.12 5.97
N THR A 83 -9.64 -15.82 5.22
CA THR A 83 -9.45 -14.55 4.51
C THR A 83 -10.44 -14.33 3.35
N ALA A 84 -10.93 -15.41 2.73
CA ALA A 84 -11.97 -15.31 1.71
C ALA A 84 -13.34 -14.95 2.31
N ILE A 85 -13.64 -15.50 3.49
CA ILE A 85 -14.86 -15.15 4.25
C ILE A 85 -14.81 -13.67 4.64
N ILE A 86 -13.69 -13.23 5.22
CA ILE A 86 -13.50 -11.83 5.64
C ILE A 86 -13.63 -10.87 4.44
N GLY A 87 -13.05 -11.22 3.31
CA GLY A 87 -13.09 -10.39 2.10
C GLY A 87 -14.52 -10.23 1.57
N LYS A 88 -15.30 -11.30 1.56
CA LYS A 88 -16.70 -11.26 1.10
C LYS A 88 -17.55 -10.29 1.93
N ASP A 89 -17.38 -10.28 3.24
CA ASP A 89 -18.11 -9.39 4.15
C ASP A 89 -17.67 -7.92 4.02
N GLY A 90 -16.38 -7.69 3.74
CA GLY A 90 -15.78 -6.35 3.60
C GLY A 90 -15.78 -5.78 2.18
N GLY A 91 -16.29 -6.52 1.18
CA GLY A 91 -16.26 -6.12 -0.23
C GLY A 91 -14.87 -6.16 -0.88
N ASP A 92 -13.88 -6.81 -0.24
CA ASP A 92 -12.52 -6.93 -0.73
C ASP A 92 -12.20 -8.36 -1.19
N SER A 93 -11.25 -8.51 -2.09
CA SER A 93 -10.72 -9.82 -2.44
C SER A 93 -9.85 -10.40 -1.30
N MET A 94 -9.69 -11.73 -1.26
CA MET A 94 -8.80 -12.41 -0.32
C MET A 94 -7.39 -11.81 -0.30
N ASN A 95 -6.84 -11.54 -1.48
CA ASN A 95 -5.51 -10.93 -1.62
C ASN A 95 -5.47 -9.50 -1.05
N GLN A 96 -6.55 -8.75 -1.21
CA GLN A 96 -6.65 -7.39 -0.65
C GLN A 96 -6.70 -7.43 0.88
N VAL A 97 -7.45 -8.37 1.47
CA VAL A 97 -7.48 -8.60 2.92
C VAL A 97 -6.08 -8.91 3.46
N LEU A 98 -5.33 -9.81 2.81
CA LEU A 98 -3.95 -10.14 3.20
C LEU A 98 -3.03 -8.92 3.13
N ARG A 99 -3.17 -8.08 2.10
CA ARG A 99 -2.39 -6.85 1.95
C ARG A 99 -2.69 -5.84 3.07
N TYR A 100 -3.96 -5.65 3.44
CA TYR A 100 -4.32 -4.81 4.58
C TYR A 100 -3.74 -5.37 5.88
N ILE A 101 -3.94 -6.67 6.16
CA ILE A 101 -3.40 -7.29 7.37
C ILE A 101 -1.88 -7.09 7.45
N ARG A 102 -1.18 -7.13 6.32
CA ARG A 102 0.27 -6.91 6.28
C ARG A 102 0.69 -5.52 6.79
N LEU A 103 -0.14 -4.49 6.62
CA LEU A 103 0.15 -3.15 7.13
C LEU A 103 0.29 -3.08 8.65
N THR A 104 -0.27 -4.05 9.39
CA THR A 104 -0.12 -4.10 10.85
C THR A 104 1.32 -4.37 11.31
N ASN A 105 2.24 -4.67 10.39
CA ASN A 105 3.67 -4.81 10.66
C ASN A 105 4.46 -3.52 10.45
N LEU A 106 3.79 -2.44 10.04
CA LEU A 106 4.42 -1.13 9.93
C LEU A 106 4.49 -0.45 11.29
N ILE A 107 5.57 0.31 11.52
CA ILE A 107 5.66 1.20 12.69
C ILE A 107 4.61 2.32 12.59
N PRO A 108 4.15 2.88 13.73
CA PRO A 108 3.08 3.87 13.74
C PRO A 108 3.32 5.07 12.82
N GLY A 109 4.54 5.59 12.75
CA GLY A 109 4.88 6.75 11.92
C GLY A 109 4.71 6.50 10.42
N ILE A 110 5.09 5.32 9.91
CA ILE A 110 4.89 4.96 8.51
C ILE A 110 3.40 4.68 8.25
N LEU A 111 2.72 3.99 9.17
CA LEU A 111 1.30 3.69 9.05
C LEU A 111 0.45 4.96 9.01
N GLN A 112 0.82 5.99 9.80
CA GLN A 112 0.18 7.30 9.74
C GLN A 112 0.34 7.95 8.36
N LYS A 113 1.52 7.88 7.74
CA LYS A 113 1.73 8.40 6.36
C LYS A 113 0.89 7.66 5.30
N VAL A 114 0.55 6.39 5.56
CA VAL A 114 -0.39 5.63 4.72
C VAL A 114 -1.82 6.15 4.91
N ASP A 115 -2.25 6.42 6.15
CA ASP A 115 -3.57 6.97 6.45
C ASP A 115 -3.75 8.38 5.90
N GLU A 116 -2.70 9.18 5.89
CA GLU A 116 -2.65 10.51 5.26
C GLU A 116 -2.63 10.46 3.72
N GLY A 117 -2.52 9.27 3.13
CA GLY A 117 -2.43 9.09 1.68
C GLY A 117 -1.08 9.49 1.05
N ARG A 118 -0.07 9.81 1.87
CA ARG A 118 1.30 10.13 1.41
C ARG A 118 2.02 8.90 0.87
N ILE A 119 1.73 7.72 1.40
CA ILE A 119 2.22 6.43 0.93
C ILE A 119 1.03 5.60 0.45
N ALA A 120 1.05 5.17 -0.80
CA ALA A 120 0.00 4.31 -1.34
C ALA A 120 0.07 2.88 -0.75
N LEU A 121 -1.06 2.15 -0.77
CA LEU A 121 -1.16 0.81 -0.20
C LEU A 121 -0.09 -0.16 -0.74
N THR A 122 0.21 -0.11 -2.03
CA THR A 122 1.13 -1.07 -2.65
C THR A 122 2.57 -0.92 -2.15
N PRO A 123 3.21 0.27 -2.20
CA PRO A 123 4.52 0.45 -1.56
C PRO A 123 4.48 0.20 -0.05
N ALA A 124 3.43 0.56 0.67
CA ALA A 124 3.30 0.30 2.10
C ALA A 124 3.36 -1.20 2.44
N VAL A 125 2.74 -2.05 1.63
CA VAL A 125 2.83 -3.52 1.77
C VAL A 125 4.26 -4.00 1.59
N GLU A 126 5.02 -3.46 0.62
CA GLU A 126 6.42 -3.84 0.42
C GLU A 126 7.29 -3.38 1.60
N LEU A 127 7.07 -2.17 2.12
CA LEU A 127 7.77 -1.64 3.29
C LEU A 127 7.51 -2.44 4.58
N SER A 128 6.35 -3.09 4.69
CA SER A 128 6.01 -3.93 5.85
C SER A 128 6.85 -5.20 5.97
N TYR A 129 7.73 -5.48 5.01
CA TYR A 129 8.71 -6.57 5.08
C TYR A 129 10.04 -6.13 5.70
N LEU A 130 10.28 -4.85 5.86
CA LEU A 130 11.45 -4.30 6.54
C LEU A 130 11.38 -4.60 8.04
N THR A 131 12.53 -4.74 8.66
CA THR A 131 12.65 -4.83 10.12
C THR A 131 12.22 -3.51 10.78
N GLU A 132 11.93 -3.53 12.07
CA GLU A 132 11.51 -2.32 12.80
C GLU A 132 12.60 -1.23 12.77
N TRP A 133 13.88 -1.60 12.82
CA TRP A 133 15.00 -0.68 12.73
C TRP A 133 15.10 -0.01 11.36
N GLU A 134 15.07 -0.80 10.29
CA GLU A 134 15.07 -0.29 8.92
C GLU A 134 13.86 0.63 8.63
N GLN A 135 12.70 0.31 9.22
CA GLN A 135 11.54 1.18 9.12
C GLN A 135 11.73 2.52 9.85
N ARG A 136 12.46 2.54 10.97
CA ARG A 136 12.80 3.79 11.69
C ARG A 136 13.77 4.63 10.88
N ASP A 137 14.83 4.02 10.34
CA ASP A 137 15.81 4.69 9.46
C ASP A 137 15.12 5.28 8.22
N LEU A 138 14.19 4.52 7.63
CA LEU A 138 13.38 4.99 6.51
C LEU A 138 12.48 6.17 6.92
N LEU A 139 11.84 6.12 8.08
CA LEU A 139 10.98 7.21 8.57
C LEU A 139 11.81 8.49 8.78
N GLU A 140 12.99 8.38 9.39
CA GLU A 140 13.92 9.49 9.58
C GLU A 140 14.35 10.09 8.24
N THR A 141 14.71 9.25 7.28
CA THR A 141 15.06 9.69 5.91
C THR A 141 13.88 10.38 5.21
N MET A 142 12.66 9.87 5.37
CA MET A 142 11.46 10.51 4.81
C MET A 142 11.18 11.89 5.41
N GLU A 143 11.50 12.09 6.68
CA GLU A 143 11.30 13.35 7.39
C GLU A 143 12.38 14.38 7.07
N SER A 144 13.64 13.94 6.93
CA SER A 144 14.76 14.83 6.57
C SER A 144 14.66 15.31 5.12
N GLU A 145 14.27 14.45 4.19
CA GLU A 145 14.23 14.75 2.75
C GLU A 145 12.82 15.18 2.26
N ASP A 146 11.83 15.27 3.15
CA ASP A 146 10.41 15.52 2.84
C ASP A 146 9.91 14.72 1.63
N CYS A 147 10.28 13.45 1.56
CA CYS A 147 9.94 12.57 0.45
C CYS A 147 9.32 11.26 0.92
N THR A 148 8.62 10.57 0.04
CA THR A 148 8.04 9.25 0.32
C THR A 148 8.51 8.24 -0.73
N PRO A 149 8.74 6.96 -0.39
CA PRO A 149 9.25 5.99 -1.33
C PRO A 149 8.24 5.67 -2.44
N SER A 150 8.74 5.54 -3.66
CA SER A 150 7.99 4.97 -4.78
C SER A 150 7.89 3.45 -4.63
N LEU A 151 7.03 2.81 -5.44
CA LEU A 151 6.91 1.35 -5.43
C LEU A 151 8.24 0.66 -5.80
N SER A 152 8.97 1.17 -6.78
CA SER A 152 10.26 0.61 -7.17
C SER A 152 11.31 0.70 -6.06
N GLN A 153 11.37 1.83 -5.36
CA GLN A 153 12.23 2.01 -4.20
C GLN A 153 11.84 1.08 -3.04
N ALA A 154 10.53 0.92 -2.75
CA ALA A 154 10.06 0.01 -1.72
C ALA A 154 10.40 -1.47 -2.03
N ILE A 155 10.26 -1.90 -3.28
CA ILE A 155 10.67 -3.25 -3.72
C ILE A 155 12.19 -3.44 -3.59
N GLN A 156 12.98 -2.45 -3.96
CA GLN A 156 14.44 -2.50 -3.82
C GLN A 156 14.86 -2.60 -2.36
N MET A 157 14.32 -1.75 -1.49
CA MET A 157 14.59 -1.81 -0.05
C MET A 157 14.21 -3.17 0.56
N LYS A 158 13.05 -3.71 0.20
CA LYS A 158 12.63 -5.06 0.63
C LYS A 158 13.64 -6.13 0.21
N ALA A 159 14.12 -6.11 -1.04
CA ALA A 159 15.09 -7.10 -1.53
C ALA A 159 16.41 -7.02 -0.76
N LEU A 160 16.89 -5.81 -0.46
CA LEU A 160 18.10 -5.57 0.33
C LEU A 160 17.91 -5.96 1.80
N SER A 161 16.77 -5.67 2.41
CA SER A 161 16.42 -6.11 3.75
C SER A 161 16.43 -7.64 3.86
N GLN A 162 15.85 -8.34 2.88
CA GLN A 162 15.84 -9.81 2.86
C GLN A 162 17.24 -10.42 2.69
N SER A 163 18.18 -9.70 2.07
CA SER A 163 19.59 -10.13 1.96
C SER A 163 20.47 -9.64 3.12
N GLY A 164 19.91 -8.89 4.08
CA GLY A 164 20.65 -8.31 5.19
C GLY A 164 21.63 -7.21 4.81
N GLN A 165 21.38 -6.54 3.68
CA GLN A 165 22.25 -5.48 3.10
C GLN A 165 21.62 -4.09 3.15
N LEU A 166 20.50 -3.93 3.83
CA LEU A 166 19.83 -2.64 3.96
C LEU A 166 20.32 -1.94 5.23
N ASP A 167 20.98 -0.82 5.06
CA ASP A 167 21.42 0.09 6.10
C ASP A 167 20.89 1.51 5.84
N MET A 168 21.11 2.42 6.77
CA MET A 168 20.66 3.81 6.68
C MET A 168 21.22 4.54 5.46
N ASP A 169 22.51 4.35 5.15
CA ASP A 169 23.17 4.98 4.00
C ASP A 169 22.56 4.50 2.67
N THR A 170 22.27 3.21 2.59
CA THR A 170 21.60 2.61 1.42
C THR A 170 20.17 3.11 1.28
N ILE A 171 19.42 3.23 2.38
CA ILE A 171 18.07 3.81 2.39
C ILE A 171 18.12 5.24 1.86
N PHE A 172 19.01 6.07 2.40
CA PHE A 172 19.21 7.46 1.95
C PHE A 172 19.54 7.51 0.46
N HIS A 173 20.48 6.68 0.00
CA HIS A 173 20.84 6.62 -1.41
C HIS A 173 19.67 6.25 -2.31
N ILE A 174 18.87 5.24 -1.93
CA ILE A 174 17.67 4.83 -2.68
C ILE A 174 16.64 5.96 -2.71
N MET A 175 16.40 6.64 -1.58
CA MET A 175 15.39 7.69 -1.46
C MET A 175 15.74 8.95 -2.26
N THR A 176 17.01 9.28 -2.38
CA THR A 176 17.51 10.44 -3.15
C THR A 176 17.63 10.18 -4.66
N GLN A 177 17.48 8.93 -5.12
CA GLN A 177 17.45 8.62 -6.56
C GLN A 177 16.25 9.26 -7.25
N PRO A 178 16.43 9.79 -8.49
CA PRO A 178 15.33 10.31 -9.27
C PRO A 178 14.24 9.26 -9.47
N LYS A 179 13.02 9.56 -9.07
CA LYS A 179 11.89 8.63 -9.24
C LYS A 179 11.63 8.42 -10.73
N ALA A 180 11.32 7.20 -11.13
CA ALA A 180 11.06 6.85 -12.53
C ALA A 180 9.96 7.72 -13.19
N ASN A 181 9.03 8.27 -12.38
CA ASN A 181 7.97 9.19 -12.84
C ASN A 181 8.44 10.64 -13.03
N GLN A 182 9.61 11.00 -12.50
CA GLN A 182 10.19 12.35 -12.64
C GLN A 182 11.15 12.45 -13.84
N GLN A 183 11.48 11.33 -14.47
CA GLN A 183 12.25 11.33 -15.71
C GLN A 183 11.31 11.74 -16.86
N GLU A 184 11.67 12.80 -17.58
CA GLU A 184 10.97 13.15 -18.82
C GLU A 184 11.04 11.97 -19.80
N LYS A 185 9.90 11.44 -20.16
CA LYS A 185 9.78 10.35 -21.15
C LYS A 185 9.05 10.88 -22.36
N ILE A 186 9.73 10.85 -23.48
CA ILE A 186 9.11 11.06 -24.79
C ILE A 186 8.71 9.68 -25.30
N SER A 187 7.41 9.45 -25.52
CA SER A 187 6.90 8.22 -26.08
C SER A 187 6.18 8.51 -27.39
N PHE A 188 6.48 7.72 -28.41
CA PHE A 188 5.79 7.74 -29.69
C PHE A 188 5.03 6.43 -29.86
N LYS A 189 3.83 6.51 -30.41
CA LYS A 189 3.11 5.30 -30.83
C LYS A 189 3.83 4.70 -32.05
N VAL A 190 3.99 3.39 -32.09
CA VAL A 190 4.61 2.71 -33.25
C VAL A 190 3.87 3.05 -34.55
N SER A 191 2.55 3.26 -34.52
CA SER A 191 1.75 3.71 -35.66
C SER A 191 2.19 5.06 -36.21
N GLU A 192 2.61 6.01 -35.37
CA GLU A 192 3.04 7.36 -35.77
C GLU A 192 4.42 7.33 -36.46
N LEU A 193 5.24 6.36 -36.10
CA LEU A 193 6.57 6.19 -36.67
C LEU A 193 6.56 5.28 -37.90
N ARG A 194 5.50 4.50 -38.13
CA ARG A 194 5.45 3.47 -39.16
C ARG A 194 5.68 3.99 -40.57
N ASP A 195 5.22 5.20 -40.87
CA ASP A 195 5.34 5.81 -42.19
C ASP A 195 6.77 6.25 -42.55
N PHE A 196 7.64 6.36 -41.53
CA PHE A 196 9.05 6.74 -41.70
C PHE A 196 10.00 5.53 -41.81
N PHE A 197 9.49 4.30 -41.58
CA PHE A 197 10.32 3.11 -41.54
C PHE A 197 9.78 1.97 -42.39
N PRO A 198 10.62 1.07 -42.89
CA PRO A 198 10.20 -0.11 -43.65
C PRO A 198 9.24 -0.98 -42.83
N ARG A 199 8.25 -1.60 -43.49
CA ARG A 199 7.19 -2.40 -42.83
C ARG A 199 7.71 -3.54 -41.96
N HIS A 200 8.88 -4.09 -42.27
CA HIS A 200 9.49 -5.22 -41.55
C HIS A 200 10.26 -4.81 -40.32
N TYR A 201 10.43 -3.49 -40.05
CA TYR A 201 11.18 -3.02 -38.87
C TYR A 201 10.42 -3.28 -37.58
N THR A 202 11.16 -3.81 -36.58
CA THR A 202 10.68 -3.91 -35.22
C THR A 202 10.79 -2.57 -34.50
N ALA A 203 10.04 -2.39 -33.40
CA ALA A 203 10.11 -1.16 -32.58
C ALA A 203 11.56 -0.90 -32.07
N ALA A 204 12.32 -1.94 -31.77
CA ALA A 204 13.71 -1.84 -31.34
C ALA A 204 14.63 -1.30 -32.46
N GLN A 205 14.44 -1.78 -33.69
CA GLN A 205 15.19 -1.31 -34.87
C GLN A 205 14.88 0.15 -35.19
N MET A 206 13.59 0.53 -35.16
CA MET A 206 13.19 1.94 -35.33
C MET A 206 13.84 2.86 -34.28
N MET A 207 13.85 2.45 -33.02
CA MET A 207 14.47 3.21 -31.94
C MET A 207 15.99 3.35 -32.13
N GLN A 208 16.65 2.29 -32.61
CA GLN A 208 18.10 2.32 -32.90
C GLN A 208 18.44 3.31 -34.02
N GLU A 209 17.68 3.30 -35.12
CA GLU A 209 17.90 4.25 -36.21
C GLU A 209 17.62 5.69 -35.82
N ILE A 210 16.56 5.94 -35.03
CA ILE A 210 16.30 7.27 -34.48
C ILE A 210 17.51 7.78 -33.68
N LYS A 211 18.08 6.93 -32.81
CA LYS A 211 19.27 7.30 -32.03
C LYS A 211 20.47 7.62 -32.91
N VAL A 212 20.69 6.87 -33.97
CA VAL A 212 21.79 7.12 -34.95
C VAL A 212 21.57 8.45 -35.66
N ALA A 213 20.37 8.67 -36.20
CA ALA A 213 20.02 9.92 -36.91
C ALA A 213 20.17 11.17 -36.03
N LEU A 214 19.79 11.07 -34.76
CA LEU A 214 19.94 12.18 -33.80
C LEU A 214 21.40 12.46 -33.47
N LYS A 215 22.26 11.42 -33.35
CA LYS A 215 23.71 11.59 -33.16
C LYS A 215 24.37 12.28 -34.39
N GLU A 216 24.01 11.86 -35.57
CA GLU A 216 24.53 12.49 -36.81
C GLU A 216 24.09 13.96 -36.93
N ARG A 217 22.81 14.25 -36.61
CA ARG A 217 22.33 15.64 -36.54
C ARG A 217 23.12 16.47 -35.56
N GLN A 218 23.39 15.95 -34.36
CA GLN A 218 24.18 16.65 -33.35
C GLN A 218 25.61 16.94 -33.85
N GLN A 219 26.26 15.98 -34.51
CA GLN A 219 27.56 16.18 -35.08
C GLN A 219 27.59 17.23 -36.21
N ARG A 220 26.55 17.25 -37.06
CA ARG A 220 26.41 18.27 -38.12
C ARG A 220 26.27 19.66 -37.53
N LEU A 221 25.41 19.82 -36.51
CA LEU A 221 25.24 21.09 -35.81
C LEU A 221 26.52 21.57 -35.11
N ALA A 222 27.25 20.65 -34.47
CA ALA A 222 28.54 21.00 -33.86
C ALA A 222 29.58 21.48 -34.89
N ARG A 223 29.64 20.81 -36.06
CA ARG A 223 30.52 21.26 -37.17
C ARG A 223 30.11 22.62 -37.75
N GLN A 224 28.84 22.90 -37.84
CA GLN A 224 28.29 24.18 -38.29
C GLN A 224 28.67 25.30 -37.30
N ARG A 225 28.45 25.12 -36.00
CA ARG A 225 28.83 26.09 -34.96
C ARG A 225 30.32 26.38 -34.98
N ASN A 226 31.16 25.38 -35.20
CA ASN A 226 32.62 25.57 -35.31
C ASN A 226 33.07 26.28 -36.61
N ARG A 227 32.26 26.25 -37.69
CA ARG A 227 32.49 27.04 -38.90
C ARG A 227 32.12 28.50 -38.71
N ASP A 228 30.95 28.75 -38.04
CA ASP A 228 30.43 30.11 -37.85
C ASP A 228 31.20 30.87 -36.76
N ALA A 229 32.02 30.17 -35.96
CA ALA A 229 32.91 30.73 -34.93
C ALA A 229 34.33 31.03 -35.41
N ARG A 230 34.66 30.77 -36.70
CA ARG A 230 35.95 31.10 -37.35
C ARG A 230 35.75 32.25 -38.32
#